data_5d71a15945145e33d0e5ff4adb072961
#
_entry.id   5d71a15945145e33d0e5ff4adb072961
#
_cell.length_a   1.000
_cell.length_b   1.000
_cell.length_c   1.000
_cell.angle_alpha   90.00
_cell.angle_beta   90.00
_cell.angle_gamma   90.00
#
_symmetry.space_group_name_H-M   'P 1'
#
loop_
_entity.id
_entity.type
_entity.pdbx_description
1 polymer ?
#
loop_
_entity_poly.entity_id
_entity_poly.type
_entity_poly.pdbx_seq_one_letter_code
_entity_poly.pdbx_strand_id
1 'polypeptide(L)'
;MNQNISNGDLLRLLEKTGHFLYHRRGGKPGQGRILRLLASREEMTQKELQDSLEIQAGSMSEIIAKLECKGLITKEKKESDKRSVVLRITEEGLRLLEAREQERKRVEEETFVDLDEEEREDLQRILGKLLASWEKNYGKEFF
;
A
#
# COMPACT_ATOMS: atom_id res chain seq x y z
N MET A 1 -30.59 -9.27 -25.88
CA MET A 1 -30.48 -7.79 -25.92
C MET A 1 -29.02 -7.40 -25.66
N ASN A 2 -28.35 -6.89 -26.66
CA ASN A 2 -27.05 -6.27 -26.42
C ASN A 2 -27.31 -4.94 -25.69
N GLN A 3 -27.17 -4.96 -24.38
CA GLN A 3 -27.02 -3.69 -23.63
C GLN A 3 -25.71 -3.09 -24.13
N ASN A 4 -25.82 -2.00 -24.85
CA ASN A 4 -24.67 -1.26 -25.33
C ASN A 4 -24.00 -0.65 -24.10
N ILE A 5 -22.96 -1.34 -23.58
CA ILE A 5 -22.23 -0.91 -22.37
C ILE A 5 -21.48 0.37 -22.73
N SER A 6 -21.84 1.48 -22.10
CA SER A 6 -21.15 2.74 -22.34
C SER A 6 -19.81 2.79 -21.61
N ASN A 7 -18.83 3.48 -22.19
CA ASN A 7 -17.55 3.74 -21.54
C ASN A 7 -17.72 4.49 -20.20
N GLY A 8 -18.75 5.36 -20.12
CA GLY A 8 -19.08 6.06 -18.88
C GLY A 8 -19.54 5.14 -17.76
N ASP A 9 -20.30 4.10 -18.08
CA ASP A 9 -20.76 3.13 -17.09
C ASP A 9 -19.58 2.24 -16.61
N LEU A 10 -18.71 1.83 -17.53
CA LEU A 10 -17.50 1.09 -17.18
C LEU A 10 -16.57 1.91 -16.27
N LEU A 11 -16.35 3.17 -16.61
CA LEU A 11 -15.53 4.06 -15.80
C LEU A 11 -16.10 4.23 -14.40
N ARG A 12 -17.41 4.45 -14.30
CA ARG A 12 -18.11 4.57 -13.01
C ARG A 12 -17.99 3.31 -12.16
N LEU A 13 -18.08 2.13 -12.77
CA LEU A 13 -17.87 0.87 -12.05
C LEU A 13 -16.43 0.72 -11.56
N LEU A 14 -15.45 1.05 -12.39
CA LEU A 14 -14.03 1.03 -12.00
C LEU A 14 -13.75 2.00 -10.84
N GLU A 15 -14.28 3.21 -10.90
CA GLU A 15 -14.14 4.20 -9.83
C GLU A 15 -14.75 3.72 -8.52
N LYS A 16 -15.95 3.14 -8.56
CA LYS A 16 -16.62 2.57 -7.37
C LYS A 16 -15.83 1.41 -6.78
N THR A 17 -15.35 0.49 -7.62
CA THR A 17 -14.54 -0.64 -7.15
C THR A 17 -13.22 -0.18 -6.57
N GLY A 18 -12.54 0.76 -7.21
CA GLY A 18 -11.31 1.36 -6.71
C GLY A 18 -11.49 2.07 -5.37
N HIS A 19 -12.56 2.85 -5.23
CA HIS A 19 -12.92 3.54 -3.99
C HIS A 19 -13.18 2.54 -2.85
N PHE A 20 -13.97 1.50 -3.11
CA PHE A 20 -14.24 0.43 -2.14
C PHE A 20 -12.94 -0.25 -1.67
N LEU A 21 -12.11 -0.65 -2.62
CA LEU A 21 -10.84 -1.32 -2.31
C LEU A 21 -9.89 -0.43 -1.51
N TYR A 22 -9.80 0.85 -1.86
CA TYR A 22 -8.99 1.83 -1.14
C TYR A 22 -9.40 1.92 0.33
N HIS A 23 -10.68 2.08 0.61
CA HIS A 23 -11.20 2.17 1.98
C HIS A 23 -11.13 0.84 2.72
N ARG A 24 -11.41 -0.27 2.05
CA ARG A 24 -11.38 -1.61 2.64
C ARG A 24 -9.96 -2.00 3.09
N ARG A 25 -8.94 -1.53 2.38
CA ARG A 25 -7.52 -1.78 2.72
C ARG A 25 -6.94 -0.81 3.76
N GLY A 26 -7.73 0.08 4.32
CA GLY A 26 -7.31 1.03 5.36
C GLY A 26 -6.79 2.37 4.84
N GLY A 27 -6.93 2.68 3.57
CA GLY A 27 -6.85 4.01 2.98
C GLY A 27 -5.46 4.66 2.86
N LYS A 28 -4.46 4.29 3.66
CA LYS A 28 -3.13 4.93 3.67
C LYS A 28 -2.01 3.91 3.55
N PRO A 29 -1.52 3.64 2.34
CA PRO A 29 -0.50 2.59 2.12
C PRO A 29 0.87 2.90 2.73
N GLY A 30 1.19 4.17 2.97
CA GLY A 30 2.50 4.60 3.46
C GLY A 30 2.90 4.01 4.80
N GLN A 31 2.01 4.01 5.78
CA GLN A 31 2.31 3.46 7.12
C GLN A 31 2.59 1.95 7.08
N GLY A 32 1.77 1.20 6.37
CA GLY A 32 1.96 -0.25 6.22
C GLY A 32 3.24 -0.62 5.49
N ARG A 33 3.61 0.13 4.46
CA ARG A 33 4.87 -0.07 3.72
C ARG A 33 6.08 0.16 4.61
N ILE A 34 6.07 1.21 5.42
CA ILE A 34 7.14 1.52 6.37
C ILE A 34 7.28 0.39 7.40
N LEU A 35 6.18 -0.01 8.01
CA LEU A 35 6.20 -1.09 9.02
C LEU A 35 6.70 -2.42 8.43
N ARG A 36 6.27 -2.79 7.23
CA ARG A 36 6.77 -4.00 6.56
C ARG A 36 8.26 -3.96 6.28
N LEU A 37 8.76 -2.82 5.82
CA LEU A 37 10.18 -2.66 5.54
C LEU A 37 11.02 -2.71 6.82
N LEU A 38 10.59 -2.03 7.88
CA LEU A 38 11.25 -2.09 9.19
C LEU A 38 11.18 -3.49 9.82
N ALA A 39 10.10 -4.23 9.63
CA ALA A 39 9.98 -5.62 10.10
C ALA A 39 10.92 -6.58 9.37
N SER A 40 11.27 -6.30 8.12
CA SER A 40 12.20 -7.09 7.33
C SER A 40 13.67 -6.84 7.68
N ARG A 41 13.97 -5.80 8.44
CA ARG A 41 15.30 -5.39 8.87
C ARG A 41 15.28 -5.03 10.35
N GLU A 42 16.40 -5.24 11.04
CA GLU A 42 16.50 -4.89 12.46
C GLU A 42 16.39 -3.39 12.69
N GLU A 43 17.02 -2.61 11.83
CA GLU A 43 17.02 -1.17 11.88
C GLU A 43 17.22 -0.55 10.50
N MET A 44 16.72 0.65 10.31
CA MET A 44 16.99 1.47 9.12
C MET A 44 17.13 2.93 9.53
N THR A 45 17.97 3.66 8.81
CA THR A 45 17.96 5.12 8.91
C THR A 45 16.74 5.70 8.20
N GLN A 46 16.30 6.88 8.63
CA GLN A 46 15.20 7.58 7.95
C GLN A 46 15.50 7.83 6.48
N LYS A 47 16.77 8.14 6.14
CA LYS A 47 17.21 8.34 4.77
C LYS A 47 17.12 7.06 3.94
N GLU A 48 17.59 5.93 4.46
CA GLU A 48 17.46 4.63 3.78
C GLU A 48 16.02 4.26 3.50
N LEU A 49 15.15 4.49 4.48
CA LEU A 49 13.72 4.26 4.36
C LEU A 49 13.08 5.15 3.28
N GLN A 50 13.45 6.42 3.27
CA GLN A 50 12.98 7.40 2.30
C GLN A 50 13.41 7.03 0.87
N ASP A 51 14.67 6.66 0.69
CA ASP A 51 15.20 6.24 -0.61
C ASP A 51 14.55 4.94 -1.11
N SER A 52 14.33 3.98 -0.21
CA SER A 52 13.71 2.68 -0.54
C SER A 52 12.24 2.79 -0.94
N LEU A 53 11.51 3.73 -0.38
CA LEU A 53 10.06 3.88 -0.59
C LEU A 53 9.70 5.02 -1.56
N GLU A 54 10.68 5.77 -2.03
CA GLU A 54 10.48 6.92 -2.92
C GLU A 54 9.45 7.93 -2.38
N ILE A 55 9.45 8.13 -1.06
CA ILE A 55 8.57 9.09 -0.38
C ILE A 55 9.33 10.40 -0.17
N GLN A 56 8.67 11.53 -0.40
CA GLN A 56 9.25 12.85 -0.15
C GLN A 56 9.57 13.05 1.34
N ALA A 57 10.66 13.78 1.64
CA ALA A 57 11.17 13.98 2.99
C ALA A 57 10.12 14.54 3.98
N GLY A 58 9.34 15.52 3.56
CA GLY A 58 8.29 16.11 4.39
C GLY A 58 7.19 15.12 4.76
N SER A 59 6.72 14.36 3.78
CA SER A 59 5.72 13.31 3.99
C SER A 59 6.25 12.18 4.85
N MET A 60 7.50 11.77 4.66
CA MET A 60 8.17 10.75 5.46
C MET A 60 8.23 11.15 6.93
N SER A 61 8.69 12.36 7.22
CA SER A 61 8.79 12.86 8.59
C SER A 61 7.43 12.89 9.30
N GLU A 62 6.38 13.27 8.61
CA GLU A 62 5.01 13.27 9.14
C GLU A 62 4.51 11.86 9.45
N ILE A 63 4.72 10.91 8.55
CA ILE A 63 4.30 9.52 8.74
C ILE A 63 5.07 8.89 9.91
N ILE A 64 6.38 9.11 9.99
CA ILE A 64 7.24 8.61 11.07
C ILE A 64 6.78 9.18 12.42
N ALA A 65 6.51 10.48 12.49
CA ALA A 65 6.01 11.10 13.73
C ALA A 65 4.69 10.47 14.19
N LYS A 66 3.78 10.18 13.29
CA LYS A 66 2.52 9.50 13.59
C LYS A 66 2.74 8.07 14.09
N LEU A 67 3.63 7.32 13.45
CA LEU A 67 3.96 5.95 13.86
C LEU A 67 4.63 5.91 15.23
N GLU A 68 5.55 6.83 15.49
CA GLU A 68 6.21 6.97 16.80
C GLU A 68 5.21 7.35 17.90
N CYS A 69 4.32 8.30 17.63
CA CYS A 69 3.28 8.72 18.54
C CYS A 69 2.33 7.57 18.93
N LYS A 70 2.05 6.66 18.00
CA LYS A 70 1.25 5.46 18.26
C LYS A 70 2.04 4.33 18.94
N GLY A 71 3.33 4.50 19.17
CA GLY A 71 4.18 3.48 19.77
C GLY A 71 4.52 2.31 18.85
N LEU A 72 4.39 2.48 17.54
CA LEU A 72 4.61 1.42 16.54
C LEU A 72 6.06 1.32 16.08
N ILE A 73 6.81 2.39 16.22
CA ILE A 73 8.24 2.47 15.94
C ILE A 73 8.96 3.26 17.03
N THR A 74 10.26 3.04 17.15
CA THR A 74 11.17 3.88 17.94
C THR A 74 12.10 4.65 17.01
N LYS A 75 12.50 5.82 17.46
CA LYS A 75 13.38 6.74 16.77
C LYS A 75 14.54 7.10 17.68
N GLU A 76 15.75 6.74 17.29
CA GLU A 76 16.96 7.00 18.06
C GLU A 76 18.03 7.66 17.19
N LYS A 77 18.82 8.56 17.78
CA LYS A 77 20.01 9.10 17.15
C LYS A 77 21.15 8.09 17.27
N LYS A 78 21.91 7.87 16.18
CA LYS A 78 23.11 7.03 16.20
C LYS A 78 24.19 7.68 17.07
N GLU A 79 24.81 6.91 17.99
CA GLU A 79 25.91 7.41 18.82
C GLU A 79 27.12 7.84 17.99
N SER A 80 27.41 7.13 16.89
CA SER A 80 28.54 7.39 15.98
C SER A 80 28.30 8.58 15.05
N ASP A 81 27.05 8.94 14.78
CA ASP A 81 26.68 10.07 13.93
C ASP A 81 25.35 10.67 14.40
N LYS A 82 25.43 11.76 15.14
CA LYS A 82 24.28 12.49 15.69
C LYS A 82 23.31 13.02 14.62
N ARG A 83 23.69 12.99 13.34
CA ARG A 83 22.85 13.40 12.21
C ARG A 83 22.01 12.26 11.65
N SER A 84 22.40 11.02 11.94
CA SER A 84 21.66 9.83 11.51
C SER A 84 20.64 9.41 12.55
N VAL A 85 19.40 9.29 12.10
CA VAL A 85 18.28 8.82 12.91
C VAL A 85 17.95 7.38 12.51
N VAL A 86 17.99 6.48 13.48
CA VAL A 86 17.69 5.06 13.30
C VAL A 86 16.26 4.77 13.75
N LEU A 87 15.56 4.03 12.92
CA LEU A 87 14.17 3.63 13.14
C LEU A 87 14.11 2.12 13.33
N ARG A 88 13.32 1.69 14.32
CA ARG A 88 13.03 0.27 14.59
C ARG A 88 11.56 0.07 14.82
N ILE A 89 11.03 -1.06 14.35
CA ILE A 89 9.67 -1.47 14.68
C ILE A 89 9.61 -1.98 16.12
N THR A 90 8.52 -1.65 16.84
CA THR A 90 8.25 -2.16 18.18
C THR A 90 7.46 -3.47 18.13
N GLU A 91 7.33 -4.16 19.27
CA GLU A 91 6.42 -5.32 19.38
C GLU A 91 4.99 -4.95 19.03
N GLU A 92 4.53 -3.78 19.44
CA GLU A 92 3.22 -3.25 19.10
C GLU A 92 3.07 -3.06 17.58
N GLY A 93 4.12 -2.52 16.93
CA GLY A 93 4.18 -2.40 15.47
C GLY A 93 4.12 -3.74 14.75
N LEU A 94 4.82 -4.74 15.26
CA LEU A 94 4.78 -6.11 14.72
C LEU A 94 3.39 -6.75 14.86
N ARG A 95 2.74 -6.57 16.00
CA ARG A 95 1.36 -7.06 16.23
C ARG A 95 0.36 -6.42 15.28
N LEU A 96 0.47 -5.11 15.09
CA LEU A 96 -0.39 -4.39 14.15
C LEU A 96 -0.16 -4.87 12.72
N LEU A 97 1.10 -5.06 12.34
CA LEU A 97 1.46 -5.57 11.01
C LEU A 97 0.89 -6.95 10.76
N GLU A 98 1.00 -7.87 11.72
CA GLU A 98 0.42 -9.21 11.64
C GLU A 98 -1.10 -9.17 11.50
N ALA A 99 -1.78 -8.36 12.31
CA ALA A 99 -3.23 -8.20 12.24
C ALA A 99 -3.68 -7.64 10.87
N ARG A 100 -2.93 -6.71 10.30
CA ARG A 100 -3.19 -6.17 8.96
C ARG A 100 -2.95 -7.20 7.86
N GLU A 101 -1.93 -8.03 7.98
CA GLU A 101 -1.67 -9.11 7.03
C GLU A 101 -2.79 -10.16 7.04
N GLN A 102 -3.31 -10.54 8.21
CA GLN A 102 -4.46 -11.43 8.33
C GLN A 102 -5.71 -10.82 7.71
N GLU A 103 -6.00 -9.56 7.98
CA GLU A 103 -7.12 -8.84 7.39
C GLU A 103 -6.98 -8.71 5.86
N ARG A 104 -5.76 -8.48 5.37
CA ARG A 104 -5.49 -8.44 3.92
C ARG A 104 -5.81 -9.77 3.25
N LYS A 105 -5.38 -10.89 3.84
CA LYS A 105 -5.70 -12.23 3.32
C LYS A 105 -7.20 -12.49 3.30
N ARG A 106 -7.90 -12.09 4.35
CA ARG A 106 -9.36 -12.22 4.40
C ARG A 106 -10.03 -11.39 3.29
N VAL A 107 -9.59 -10.17 3.08
CA VAL A 107 -10.08 -9.31 1.99
C VAL A 107 -9.80 -9.94 0.62
N GLU A 108 -8.61 -10.50 0.41
CA GLU A 108 -8.26 -11.20 -0.82
C GLU A 108 -9.18 -12.39 -1.10
N GLU A 109 -9.50 -13.20 -0.08
CA GLU A 109 -10.38 -14.34 -0.20
C GLU A 109 -11.85 -13.93 -0.44
N GLU A 110 -12.34 -12.95 0.29
CA GLU A 110 -13.74 -12.52 0.24
C GLU A 110 -14.09 -11.64 -0.97
N THR A 111 -13.13 -10.89 -1.49
CA THR A 111 -13.38 -9.89 -2.55
C THR A 111 -13.89 -10.51 -3.85
N PHE A 112 -13.43 -11.70 -4.17
CA PHE A 112 -13.73 -12.37 -5.44
C PHE A 112 -14.57 -13.64 -5.27
N VAL A 113 -15.20 -13.82 -4.12
CA VAL A 113 -15.96 -15.04 -3.80
C VAL A 113 -17.13 -15.29 -4.77
N ASP A 114 -17.72 -14.23 -5.30
CA ASP A 114 -18.84 -14.31 -6.25
C ASP A 114 -18.41 -14.53 -7.70
N LEU A 115 -17.11 -14.54 -7.97
CA LEU A 115 -16.56 -14.82 -9.31
C LEU A 115 -16.10 -16.27 -9.39
N ASP A 116 -16.48 -16.97 -10.45
CA ASP A 116 -15.89 -18.27 -10.78
C ASP A 116 -14.46 -18.12 -11.30
N GLU A 117 -13.80 -19.25 -11.57
CA GLU A 117 -12.40 -19.27 -12.00
C GLU A 117 -12.20 -18.58 -13.37
N GLU A 118 -13.10 -18.84 -14.31
CA GLU A 118 -13.06 -18.23 -15.65
C GLU A 118 -13.25 -16.70 -15.58
N GLU A 119 -14.19 -16.23 -14.78
CA GLU A 119 -14.44 -14.81 -14.55
C GLU A 119 -13.25 -14.11 -13.90
N ARG A 120 -12.56 -14.77 -12.96
CA ARG A 120 -11.34 -14.23 -12.34
C ARG A 120 -10.19 -14.12 -13.33
N GLU A 121 -9.99 -15.14 -14.18
CA GLU A 121 -9.00 -15.10 -15.25
C GLU A 121 -9.29 -14.00 -16.26
N ASP A 122 -10.53 -13.84 -16.67
CA ASP A 122 -10.98 -12.76 -17.56
C ASP A 122 -10.75 -11.39 -16.95
N LEU A 123 -11.10 -11.22 -15.68
CA LEU A 123 -10.87 -9.96 -14.95
C LEU A 123 -9.38 -9.61 -14.87
N GLN A 124 -8.53 -10.59 -14.56
CA GLN A 124 -7.08 -10.39 -14.51
C GLN A 124 -6.54 -9.96 -15.89
N ARG A 125 -6.97 -10.64 -16.95
CA ARG A 125 -6.58 -10.34 -18.33
C ARG A 125 -7.00 -8.93 -18.73
N ILE A 126 -8.24 -8.56 -18.45
CA ILE A 126 -8.81 -7.26 -18.83
C ILE A 126 -8.14 -6.12 -18.06
N LEU A 127 -8.00 -6.25 -16.75
CA LEU A 127 -7.33 -5.24 -15.92
C LEU A 127 -5.85 -5.08 -16.29
N GLY A 128 -5.16 -6.17 -16.56
CA GLY A 128 -3.77 -6.16 -17.04
C GLY A 128 -3.62 -5.41 -18.36
N LYS A 129 -4.54 -5.61 -19.28
CA LYS A 129 -4.57 -4.91 -20.58
C LYS A 129 -4.80 -3.40 -20.41
N LEU A 130 -5.74 -3.02 -19.54
CA LEU A 130 -6.00 -1.61 -19.23
C LEU A 130 -4.79 -0.93 -18.61
N LEU A 131 -4.20 -1.54 -17.59
CA LEU A 131 -3.04 -0.99 -16.90
C LEU A 131 -1.85 -0.80 -17.86
N ALA A 132 -1.56 -1.79 -18.70
CA ALA A 132 -0.49 -1.69 -19.69
C ALA A 132 -0.73 -0.55 -20.68
N SER A 133 -1.97 -0.34 -21.11
CA SER A 133 -2.36 0.77 -21.97
C SER A 133 -2.18 2.12 -21.27
N TRP A 134 -2.57 2.23 -20.03
CA TRP A 134 -2.45 3.48 -19.27
C TRP A 134 -1.00 3.83 -18.94
N GLU A 135 -0.19 2.85 -18.56
CA GLU A 135 1.26 3.07 -18.38
C GLU A 135 1.92 3.61 -19.64
N LYS A 136 1.56 3.07 -20.81
CA LYS A 136 2.07 3.52 -22.09
C LYS A 136 1.66 4.94 -22.43
N ASN A 137 0.39 5.30 -22.17
CA ASN A 137 -0.19 6.58 -22.60
C ASN A 137 0.03 7.71 -21.62
N TYR A 138 0.13 7.42 -20.30
CA TYR A 138 0.19 8.43 -19.23
C TYR A 138 1.47 8.36 -18.39
N GLY A 139 2.33 7.36 -18.59
CA GLY A 139 3.56 7.16 -17.82
C GLY A 139 3.35 6.37 -16.53
N LYS A 140 4.48 5.91 -15.95
CA LYS A 140 4.47 5.05 -14.75
C LYS A 140 4.24 5.79 -13.43
N GLU A 141 4.29 7.09 -13.45
CA GLU A 141 4.18 7.94 -12.26
C GLU A 141 2.81 7.90 -11.55
N PHE A 142 1.80 7.31 -12.21
CA PHE A 142 0.46 7.13 -11.66
C PHE A 142 0.22 5.76 -11.01
N PHE A 143 1.26 4.87 -10.97
CA PHE A 143 1.10 3.48 -10.53
C PHE A 143 1.97 3.11 -9.33
#